data_5a43560e19b06a9f9282fe14e2ab4bd9
#
_entry.id   5a43560e19b06a9f9282fe14e2ab4bd9
#
_cell.length_a   1.000
_cell.length_b   1.000
_cell.length_c   1.000
_cell.angle_alpha   90.00
_cell.angle_beta   90.00
_cell.angle_gamma   90.00
#
_symmetry.space_group_name_H-M   'P 1'
#
loop_
_entity.id
_entity.type
_entity.pdbx_description
1 polymer ?
#
loop_
_entity_poly.entity_id
_entity_poly.type
_entity_poly.pdbx_seq_one_letter_code
_entity_poly.pdbx_strand_id
1 'polypeptide(L)'
;MEKIYDMIVLGGGPAGYTAAMYAARSGLSTLVLEKLSAGGQMALTEKIDNYPGMEEGIDGFLLGEKMQKSAERFGAVTETAEVYEAKLSSLVKTLKTDVGIFHAYTVVIATGAMPRALGIPGEEALRGRGVHYCAACDGAFYRDKVVAVVGGGNSAVTDALILSRIAKKVYLIHRRDTLRAAKIYHESLFSASNVEFCQNRTVSALLYGDRLTGLRL
;
A
#
# COMPACT_ATOMS: atom_id res chain seq x y z
N MET A 1 4.49 -26.19 27.95
CA MET A 1 3.23 -25.72 27.35
C MET A 1 3.58 -24.67 26.30
N GLU A 2 3.04 -24.78 25.10
CA GLU A 2 3.22 -23.75 24.08
C GLU A 2 2.57 -22.45 24.55
N LYS A 3 3.23 -21.32 24.29
CA LYS A 3 2.75 -20.01 24.71
C LYS A 3 1.53 -19.63 23.90
N ILE A 4 0.43 -19.26 24.56
CA ILE A 4 -0.75 -18.68 23.93
C ILE A 4 -0.73 -17.18 24.15
N TYR A 5 -0.73 -16.40 23.07
CA TYR A 5 -0.81 -14.95 23.11
C TYR A 5 -2.25 -14.49 23.26
N ASP A 6 -2.48 -13.36 23.91
CA ASP A 6 -3.82 -12.74 23.90
C ASP A 6 -4.15 -12.24 22.50
N MET A 7 -3.15 -11.69 21.79
CA MET A 7 -3.30 -11.20 20.44
C MET A 7 -2.08 -11.52 19.57
N ILE A 8 -2.33 -12.00 18.36
CA ILE A 8 -1.35 -12.02 17.28
C ILE A 8 -1.80 -11.09 16.16
N VAL A 9 -0.89 -10.24 15.70
CA VAL A 9 -1.09 -9.31 14.58
C VAL A 9 -0.35 -9.86 13.36
N LEU A 10 -1.05 -10.02 12.25
CA LEU A 10 -0.48 -10.44 10.97
C LEU A 10 -0.14 -9.21 10.14
N GLY A 11 1.14 -8.94 9.96
CA GLY A 11 1.69 -7.82 9.21
C GLY A 11 2.16 -6.66 10.09
N GLY A 12 3.42 -6.26 9.88
CA GLY A 12 4.13 -5.18 10.57
C GLY A 12 4.08 -3.83 9.84
N GLY A 13 2.99 -3.55 9.13
CA GLY A 13 2.73 -2.23 8.57
C GLY A 13 2.17 -1.25 9.61
N PRO A 14 1.82 0.00 9.20
CA PRO A 14 1.28 1.03 10.11
C PRO A 14 0.07 0.56 10.91
N ALA A 15 -0.85 -0.15 10.27
CA ALA A 15 -2.04 -0.69 10.93
C ALA A 15 -1.68 -1.75 11.99
N GLY A 16 -0.76 -2.66 11.63
CA GLY A 16 -0.34 -3.74 12.52
C GLY A 16 0.40 -3.24 13.75
N TYR A 17 1.41 -2.41 13.59
CA TYR A 17 2.14 -1.86 14.75
C TYR A 17 1.28 -0.91 15.58
N THR A 18 0.34 -0.18 14.99
CA THR A 18 -0.61 0.61 15.77
C THR A 18 -1.49 -0.29 16.63
N ALA A 19 -2.05 -1.36 16.06
CA ALA A 19 -2.85 -2.33 16.81
C ALA A 19 -2.03 -3.00 17.93
N ALA A 20 -0.81 -3.44 17.60
CA ALA A 20 0.09 -4.08 18.57
C ALA A 20 0.47 -3.15 19.72
N MET A 21 0.77 -1.89 19.41
CA MET A 21 1.10 -0.89 20.42
C MET A 21 -0.05 -0.69 21.42
N TYR A 22 -1.28 -0.53 20.94
CA TYR A 22 -2.43 -0.33 21.81
C TYR A 22 -2.80 -1.59 22.60
N ALA A 23 -2.69 -2.78 21.99
CA ALA A 23 -2.90 -4.04 22.70
C ALA A 23 -1.89 -4.23 23.85
N ALA A 24 -0.61 -4.03 23.57
CA ALA A 24 0.44 -4.13 24.58
C ALA A 24 0.29 -3.09 25.69
N ARG A 25 -0.07 -1.85 25.35
CA ARG A 25 -0.39 -0.80 26.36
C ARG A 25 -1.56 -1.18 27.25
N SER A 26 -2.49 -1.98 26.77
CA SER A 26 -3.61 -2.51 27.55
C SER A 26 -3.26 -3.75 28.36
N GLY A 27 -1.98 -4.15 28.40
CA GLY A 27 -1.48 -5.30 29.15
C GLY A 27 -1.66 -6.64 28.47
N LEU A 28 -2.06 -6.67 27.20
CA LEU A 28 -2.21 -7.93 26.43
C LEU A 28 -0.85 -8.44 25.97
N SER A 29 -0.59 -9.74 26.12
CA SER A 29 0.56 -10.41 25.52
C SER A 29 0.38 -10.41 24.00
N THR A 30 1.20 -9.63 23.29
CA THR A 30 1.01 -9.30 21.87
C THR A 30 2.22 -9.74 21.06
N LEU A 31 1.97 -10.45 19.96
CA LEU A 31 2.96 -10.85 18.95
C LEU A 31 2.59 -10.24 17.59
N VAL A 32 3.55 -9.65 16.91
CA VAL A 32 3.45 -9.27 15.50
C VAL A 32 4.23 -10.29 14.66
N LEU A 33 3.58 -10.85 13.66
CA LEU A 33 4.23 -11.71 12.66
C LEU A 33 4.40 -10.88 11.37
N GLU A 34 5.63 -10.58 11.00
CA GLU A 34 5.97 -9.82 9.80
C GLU A 34 6.91 -10.66 8.92
N LYS A 35 6.61 -10.71 7.62
CA LYS A 35 7.36 -11.57 6.69
C LYS A 35 8.76 -11.05 6.37
N LEU A 36 8.94 -9.72 6.24
CA LEU A 36 10.19 -9.13 5.75
C LEU A 36 10.74 -8.12 6.75
N SER A 37 10.23 -6.91 6.72
CA SER A 37 10.70 -5.80 7.56
C SER A 37 9.55 -4.92 8.01
N ALA A 38 9.76 -4.18 9.09
CA ALA A 38 8.79 -3.23 9.60
C ALA A 38 8.40 -2.17 8.56
N GLY A 39 7.13 -1.79 8.54
CA GLY A 39 6.60 -0.70 7.72
C GLY A 39 5.77 -1.14 6.51
N GLY A 40 5.86 -2.39 6.07
CA GLY A 40 5.09 -2.89 4.91
C GLY A 40 5.32 -2.07 3.64
N GLN A 41 4.26 -1.72 2.89
CA GLN A 41 4.39 -0.92 1.67
C GLN A 41 5.02 0.47 1.89
N MET A 42 4.84 1.04 3.06
CA MET A 42 5.42 2.33 3.43
C MET A 42 6.94 2.30 3.44
N ALA A 43 7.55 1.19 3.85
CA ALA A 43 9.02 1.02 3.90
C ALA A 43 9.70 1.11 2.51
N LEU A 44 8.93 0.98 1.43
CA LEU A 44 9.43 1.10 0.06
C LEU A 44 9.46 2.55 -0.45
N THR A 45 9.02 3.51 0.36
CA THR A 45 8.91 4.92 -0.01
C THR A 45 10.10 5.68 0.52
N GLU A 46 10.88 6.32 -0.36
CA GLU A 46 12.09 7.07 -0.01
C GLU A 46 11.77 8.24 0.94
N LYS A 47 10.67 8.95 0.72
CA LYS A 47 10.23 10.05 1.58
C LYS A 47 8.71 10.07 1.72
N ILE A 48 8.23 10.10 2.94
CA ILE A 48 6.82 10.24 3.31
C ILE A 48 6.61 11.65 3.87
N ASP A 49 5.92 12.50 3.12
CA ASP A 49 5.67 13.91 3.47
C ASP A 49 4.30 14.14 4.12
N ASN A 50 3.44 13.12 4.16
CA ASN A 50 2.04 13.24 4.58
C ASN A 50 1.70 12.47 5.87
N TYR A 51 2.71 12.10 6.67
CA TYR A 51 2.47 11.48 7.97
C TYR A 51 2.43 12.57 9.05
N PRO A 52 1.30 12.75 9.76
CA PRO A 52 1.16 13.80 10.76
C PRO A 52 2.23 13.72 11.87
N GLY A 53 2.83 14.86 12.21
CA GLY A 53 3.89 14.95 13.19
C GLY A 53 5.31 14.75 12.63
N MET A 54 5.42 14.62 11.30
CA MET A 54 6.71 14.57 10.57
C MET A 54 6.73 15.71 9.54
N GLU A 55 6.88 16.95 10.02
CA GLU A 55 6.75 18.18 9.21
C GLU A 55 7.82 18.31 8.10
N GLU A 56 8.99 17.72 8.30
CA GLU A 56 10.06 17.69 7.31
C GLU A 56 9.98 16.45 6.39
N GLY A 57 8.97 15.60 6.62
CA GLY A 57 8.89 14.27 6.05
C GLY A 57 9.84 13.27 6.71
N ILE A 58 9.70 12.00 6.37
CA ILE A 58 10.50 10.92 6.93
C ILE A 58 10.69 9.82 5.89
N ASP A 59 11.86 9.17 5.92
CA ASP A 59 12.10 7.92 5.18
C ASP A 59 11.12 6.84 5.64
N GLY A 60 10.54 6.10 4.69
CA GLY A 60 9.49 5.15 4.99
C GLY A 60 9.95 3.94 5.77
N PHE A 61 11.17 3.47 5.53
CA PHE A 61 11.77 2.38 6.29
C PHE A 61 12.02 2.82 7.75
N LEU A 62 12.60 4.02 7.94
CA LEU A 62 12.83 4.59 9.26
C LEU A 62 11.51 4.80 10.03
N LEU A 63 10.43 5.21 9.37
CA LEU A 63 9.11 5.33 10.00
C LEU A 63 8.59 3.97 10.45
N GLY A 64 8.77 2.93 9.62
CA GLY A 64 8.42 1.55 9.97
C GLY A 64 9.15 1.07 11.22
N GLU A 65 10.47 1.28 11.30
CA GLU A 65 11.26 0.96 12.50
C GLU A 65 10.81 1.71 13.74
N LYS A 66 10.47 3.01 13.60
CA LYS A 66 9.94 3.81 14.73
C LYS A 66 8.61 3.27 15.23
N MET A 67 7.72 2.81 14.35
CA MET A 67 6.45 2.19 14.72
C MET A 67 6.67 0.85 15.44
N GLN A 68 7.57 0.01 14.95
CA GLN A 68 7.95 -1.23 15.61
C GLN A 68 8.47 -0.95 17.03
N LYS A 69 9.50 -0.11 17.16
CA LYS A 69 10.09 0.27 18.46
C LYS A 69 9.05 0.86 19.42
N SER A 70 8.06 1.60 18.89
CA SER A 70 6.98 2.13 19.70
C SER A 70 6.07 1.03 20.27
N ALA A 71 5.76 -0.02 19.51
CA ALA A 71 5.00 -1.16 19.99
C ALA A 71 5.80 -2.00 20.99
N GLU A 72 7.06 -2.27 20.69
CA GLU A 72 7.98 -3.06 21.53
C GLU A 72 8.24 -2.39 22.88
N ARG A 73 8.31 -1.05 22.93
CA ARG A 73 8.42 -0.29 24.18
C ARG A 73 7.29 -0.58 25.17
N PHE A 74 6.13 -0.98 24.71
CA PHE A 74 4.99 -1.37 25.55
C PHE A 74 4.89 -2.89 25.75
N GLY A 75 5.85 -3.69 25.26
CA GLY A 75 5.92 -5.12 25.48
C GLY A 75 5.39 -5.99 24.33
N ALA A 76 5.03 -5.42 23.18
CA ALA A 76 4.79 -6.21 21.99
C ALA A 76 6.10 -6.88 21.54
N VAL A 77 5.99 -8.07 20.97
CA VAL A 77 7.11 -8.82 20.39
C VAL A 77 6.91 -8.88 18.88
N THR A 78 7.97 -8.66 18.11
CA THR A 78 7.94 -8.88 16.66
C THR A 78 8.75 -10.14 16.33
N GLU A 79 8.15 -11.01 15.53
CA GLU A 79 8.82 -12.19 14.96
C GLU A 79 8.79 -12.10 13.44
N THR A 80 9.95 -12.32 12.83
CA THR A 80 10.05 -12.39 11.36
C THR A 80 9.62 -13.79 10.93
N ALA A 81 8.41 -13.88 10.34
CA ALA A 81 7.82 -15.15 9.98
C ALA A 81 6.80 -15.00 8.84
N GLU A 82 6.83 -15.94 7.90
CA GLU A 82 5.81 -16.06 6.86
C GLU A 82 4.69 -17.00 7.30
N VAL A 83 3.47 -16.46 7.47
CA VAL A 83 2.29 -17.26 7.79
C VAL A 83 1.72 -17.87 6.51
N TYR A 84 1.63 -19.20 6.42
CA TYR A 84 1.09 -19.91 5.27
C TYR A 84 -0.24 -20.62 5.55
N GLU A 85 -0.59 -20.84 6.84
CA GLU A 85 -1.88 -21.41 7.23
C GLU A 85 -2.39 -20.72 8.49
N ALA A 86 -3.69 -20.40 8.52
CA ALA A 86 -4.36 -19.82 9.67
C ALA A 86 -5.68 -20.55 9.95
N LYS A 87 -5.82 -21.10 11.15
CA LYS A 87 -7.08 -21.70 11.66
C LYS A 87 -7.69 -20.76 12.68
N LEU A 88 -8.72 -20.00 12.27
CA LEU A 88 -9.29 -18.90 13.05
C LEU A 88 -10.65 -19.20 13.68
N SER A 89 -11.27 -20.34 13.40
CA SER A 89 -12.64 -20.66 13.86
C SER A 89 -12.72 -21.21 15.29
N SER A 90 -11.60 -21.69 15.86
CA SER A 90 -11.54 -22.24 17.23
C SER A 90 -11.35 -21.15 18.29
N LEU A 91 -11.59 -21.46 19.57
CA LEU A 91 -11.35 -20.56 20.70
C LEU A 91 -9.88 -20.10 20.70
N VAL A 92 -8.95 -21.04 20.59
CA VAL A 92 -7.53 -20.75 20.40
C VAL A 92 -7.23 -20.84 18.91
N LYS A 93 -6.79 -19.74 18.31
CA LYS A 93 -6.39 -19.64 16.91
C LYS A 93 -5.00 -20.24 16.75
N THR A 94 -4.76 -20.86 15.61
CA THR A 94 -3.46 -21.47 15.28
C THR A 94 -2.94 -20.90 13.97
N LEU A 95 -1.71 -20.42 14.00
CA LEU A 95 -1.00 -19.87 12.84
C LEU A 95 0.25 -20.71 12.59
N LYS A 96 0.38 -21.28 11.39
CA LYS A 96 1.57 -21.99 10.98
C LYS A 96 2.46 -21.10 10.14
N THR A 97 3.72 -21.07 10.49
CA THR A 97 4.75 -20.24 9.84
C THR A 97 5.96 -21.10 9.46
N ASP A 98 6.85 -20.52 8.68
CA ASP A 98 8.14 -21.11 8.32
C ASP A 98 9.08 -21.33 9.53
N VAL A 99 8.86 -20.60 10.64
CA VAL A 99 9.68 -20.71 11.85
C VAL A 99 9.00 -21.49 12.99
N GLY A 100 7.72 -21.85 12.85
CA GLY A 100 7.02 -22.62 13.89
C GLY A 100 5.50 -22.40 13.89
N ILE A 101 4.87 -22.85 14.98
CA ILE A 101 3.42 -22.71 15.18
C ILE A 101 3.17 -21.74 16.33
N PHE A 102 2.26 -20.80 16.12
CA PHE A 102 1.86 -19.81 17.12
C PHE A 102 0.37 -19.91 17.44
N HIS A 103 0.04 -19.63 18.70
CA HIS A 103 -1.32 -19.72 19.21
C HIS A 103 -1.77 -18.41 19.83
N ALA A 104 -3.02 -18.00 19.60
CA ALA A 104 -3.60 -16.80 20.19
C ALA A 104 -5.10 -16.94 20.46
N TYR A 105 -5.61 -16.13 21.39
CA TYR A 105 -7.05 -15.96 21.58
C TYR A 105 -7.66 -15.05 20.52
N THR A 106 -6.94 -14.04 20.06
CA THR A 106 -7.39 -13.12 19.01
C THR A 106 -6.33 -12.94 17.92
N VAL A 107 -6.78 -12.67 16.69
CA VAL A 107 -5.90 -12.38 15.56
C VAL A 107 -6.38 -11.11 14.86
N VAL A 108 -5.46 -10.16 14.68
CA VAL A 108 -5.67 -8.96 13.86
C VAL A 108 -5.04 -9.20 12.48
N ILE A 109 -5.83 -9.10 11.43
CA ILE A 109 -5.37 -9.24 10.05
C ILE A 109 -5.01 -7.83 9.55
N ALA A 110 -3.72 -7.54 9.45
CA ALA A 110 -3.16 -6.26 9.01
C ALA A 110 -2.16 -6.44 7.85
N THR A 111 -2.45 -7.41 6.98
CA THR A 111 -1.56 -7.85 5.90
C THR A 111 -1.41 -6.84 4.75
N GLY A 112 -2.16 -5.72 4.82
CA GLY A 112 -2.11 -4.66 3.83
C GLY A 112 -2.65 -5.08 2.46
N ALA A 113 -2.17 -4.38 1.43
CA ALA A 113 -2.50 -4.67 0.04
C ALA A 113 -1.28 -4.42 -0.84
N MET A 114 -1.18 -5.14 -1.93
CA MET A 114 -0.18 -4.91 -2.95
C MET A 114 -0.85 -4.35 -4.22
N PRO A 115 -0.28 -3.33 -4.84
CA PRO A 115 -0.77 -2.84 -6.12
C PRO A 115 -0.59 -3.94 -7.18
N ARG A 116 -1.54 -3.99 -8.10
CA ARG A 116 -1.43 -4.90 -9.24
C ARG A 116 -0.55 -4.27 -10.31
N ALA A 117 0.61 -4.87 -10.54
CA ALA A 117 1.48 -4.46 -11.63
C ALA A 117 0.82 -4.62 -13.02
N LEU A 118 1.24 -3.83 -13.98
CA LEU A 118 0.85 -3.99 -15.39
C LEU A 118 1.52 -5.23 -16.01
N GLY A 119 2.69 -5.62 -15.48
CA GLY A 119 3.50 -6.72 -15.99
C GLY A 119 4.27 -6.37 -17.26
N ILE A 120 4.63 -5.11 -17.42
CA ILE A 120 5.37 -4.60 -18.60
C ILE A 120 6.86 -4.54 -18.27
N PRO A 121 7.75 -4.91 -19.19
CA PRO A 121 9.19 -4.80 -18.99
C PRO A 121 9.61 -3.38 -18.55
N GLY A 122 10.46 -3.30 -17.53
CA GLY A 122 10.94 -2.05 -16.97
C GLY A 122 10.04 -1.42 -15.88
N GLU A 123 8.84 -1.93 -15.64
CA GLU A 123 7.90 -1.37 -14.67
C GLU A 123 8.49 -1.29 -13.26
N GLU A 124 9.10 -2.38 -12.78
CA GLU A 124 9.69 -2.43 -11.44
C GLU A 124 10.92 -1.51 -11.31
N ALA A 125 11.76 -1.46 -12.33
CA ALA A 125 12.95 -0.58 -12.34
C ALA A 125 12.59 0.92 -12.35
N LEU A 126 11.39 1.25 -12.82
CA LEU A 126 10.88 2.61 -12.88
C LEU A 126 10.04 3.01 -11.66
N ARG A 127 9.87 2.13 -10.71
CA ARG A 127 9.15 2.40 -9.46
C ARG A 127 9.86 3.54 -8.71
N GLY A 128 9.12 4.59 -8.36
CA GLY A 128 9.67 5.85 -7.84
C GLY A 128 10.35 6.74 -8.91
N ARG A 129 10.56 6.25 -10.13
CA ARG A 129 11.20 6.99 -11.23
C ARG A 129 10.24 7.32 -12.38
N GLY A 130 8.96 7.47 -12.05
CA GLY A 130 7.89 7.79 -12.99
C GLY A 130 6.75 6.77 -12.99
N VAL A 131 6.93 5.61 -12.38
CA VAL A 131 5.87 4.63 -12.13
C VAL A 131 5.52 4.64 -10.65
N HIS A 132 4.24 4.87 -10.35
CA HIS A 132 3.68 4.93 -9.00
C HIS A 132 2.31 4.25 -8.96
N TYR A 133 1.87 3.89 -7.75
CA TYR A 133 0.62 3.16 -7.56
C TYR A 133 -0.37 3.86 -6.60
N CYS A 134 -0.03 5.06 -6.13
CA CYS A 134 -0.85 5.83 -5.20
C CYS A 134 -0.81 7.32 -5.55
N ALA A 135 -1.86 7.85 -6.15
CA ALA A 135 -1.94 9.27 -6.48
C ALA A 135 -2.00 10.17 -5.24
N ALA A 136 -2.65 9.72 -4.17
CA ALA A 136 -2.72 10.48 -2.93
C ALA A 136 -1.37 10.58 -2.22
N CYS A 137 -0.50 9.56 -2.38
CA CYS A 137 0.83 9.54 -1.78
C CYS A 137 1.83 10.39 -2.58
N ASP A 138 1.87 10.16 -3.89
CA ASP A 138 2.95 10.62 -4.77
C ASP A 138 2.53 11.74 -5.73
N GLY A 139 1.24 12.07 -5.77
CA GLY A 139 0.68 13.00 -6.74
C GLY A 139 1.31 14.39 -6.73
N ALA A 140 1.78 14.86 -5.57
CA ALA A 140 2.45 16.16 -5.44
C ALA A 140 3.70 16.29 -6.32
N PHE A 141 4.42 15.18 -6.60
CA PHE A 141 5.58 15.18 -7.50
C PHE A 141 5.23 15.42 -8.97
N TYR A 142 3.94 15.35 -9.32
CA TYR A 142 3.42 15.48 -10.68
C TYR A 142 2.65 16.78 -10.91
N ARG A 143 2.82 17.76 -10.03
CA ARG A 143 2.25 19.09 -10.23
C ARG A 143 2.68 19.66 -11.60
N ASP A 144 1.69 20.15 -12.36
CA ASP A 144 1.86 20.75 -13.69
C ASP A 144 2.48 19.79 -14.75
N LYS A 145 2.56 18.49 -14.48
CA LYS A 145 3.06 17.49 -15.43
C LYS A 145 1.92 16.79 -16.17
N VAL A 146 2.28 16.13 -17.25
CA VAL A 146 1.41 15.20 -17.98
C VAL A 146 1.57 13.83 -17.35
N VAL A 147 0.45 13.20 -16.96
CA VAL A 147 0.44 11.89 -16.30
C VAL A 147 -0.53 10.94 -16.99
N ALA A 148 -0.30 9.66 -16.82
CA ALA A 148 -1.21 8.60 -17.26
C ALA A 148 -1.61 7.73 -16.06
N VAL A 149 -2.91 7.44 -15.95
CA VAL A 149 -3.47 6.49 -15.01
C VAL A 149 -3.97 5.29 -15.78
N VAL A 150 -3.56 4.09 -15.40
CA VAL A 150 -3.95 2.85 -16.08
C VAL A 150 -4.93 2.07 -15.24
N GLY A 151 -6.13 1.89 -15.75
CA GLY A 151 -7.20 1.14 -15.09
C GLY A 151 -8.58 1.73 -15.37
N GLY A 152 -9.61 1.05 -14.87
CA GLY A 152 -11.02 1.49 -15.04
C GLY A 152 -11.90 1.12 -13.85
N GLY A 153 -11.29 0.74 -12.72
CA GLY A 153 -11.98 0.53 -11.45
C GLY A 153 -11.97 1.77 -10.56
N ASN A 154 -12.56 1.68 -9.38
CA ASN A 154 -12.64 2.80 -8.43
C ASN A 154 -11.28 3.44 -8.16
N SER A 155 -10.24 2.66 -7.86
CA SER A 155 -8.89 3.18 -7.57
C SER A 155 -8.35 4.05 -8.72
N ALA A 156 -8.41 3.56 -9.96
CA ALA A 156 -7.89 4.32 -11.10
C ALA A 156 -8.68 5.61 -11.34
N VAL A 157 -10.00 5.57 -11.18
CA VAL A 157 -10.86 6.75 -11.36
C VAL A 157 -10.65 7.76 -10.24
N THR A 158 -10.54 7.32 -8.98
CA THR A 158 -10.23 8.22 -7.86
C THR A 158 -8.83 8.81 -7.96
N ASP A 159 -7.84 8.02 -8.39
CA ASP A 159 -6.49 8.52 -8.66
C ASP A 159 -6.47 9.56 -9.79
N ALA A 160 -7.21 9.32 -10.88
CA ALA A 160 -7.35 10.29 -11.97
C ALA A 160 -8.01 11.60 -11.50
N LEU A 161 -9.03 11.52 -10.63
CA LEU A 161 -9.68 12.69 -10.02
C LEU A 161 -8.74 13.46 -9.07
N ILE A 162 -7.92 12.77 -8.30
CA ILE A 162 -6.89 13.42 -7.46
C ILE A 162 -5.88 14.15 -8.33
N LEU A 163 -5.35 13.45 -9.33
CA LEU A 163 -4.34 14.00 -10.24
C LEU A 163 -4.89 15.13 -11.11
N SER A 164 -6.17 15.14 -11.48
CA SER A 164 -6.78 16.23 -12.25
C SER A 164 -6.71 17.58 -11.55
N ARG A 165 -6.59 17.59 -10.22
CA ARG A 165 -6.50 18.83 -9.42
C ARG A 165 -5.09 19.44 -9.40
N ILE A 166 -4.07 18.68 -9.79
CA ILE A 166 -2.67 19.04 -9.61
C ILE A 166 -1.83 18.90 -10.88
N ALA A 167 -2.15 17.94 -11.74
CA ALA A 167 -1.43 17.70 -12.99
C ALA A 167 -1.93 18.63 -14.11
N LYS A 168 -1.07 18.92 -15.08
CA LYS A 168 -1.42 19.68 -16.28
C LYS A 168 -2.43 18.89 -17.15
N LYS A 169 -2.22 17.60 -17.31
CA LYS A 169 -3.05 16.71 -18.13
C LYS A 169 -3.02 15.31 -17.54
N VAL A 170 -4.15 14.65 -17.53
CA VAL A 170 -4.30 13.24 -17.08
C VAL A 170 -4.87 12.42 -18.24
N TYR A 171 -4.18 11.37 -18.64
CA TYR A 171 -4.69 10.35 -19.55
C TYR A 171 -5.16 9.14 -18.73
N LEU A 172 -6.47 8.86 -18.75
CA LEU A 172 -7.03 7.65 -18.14
C LEU A 172 -7.10 6.54 -19.20
N ILE A 173 -6.20 5.58 -19.12
CA ILE A 173 -6.05 4.51 -20.11
C ILE A 173 -6.81 3.28 -19.63
N HIS A 174 -7.77 2.80 -20.41
CA HIS A 174 -8.53 1.60 -20.09
C HIS A 174 -8.76 0.70 -21.31
N ARG A 175 -8.62 -0.60 -21.08
CA ARG A 175 -8.78 -1.63 -22.14
C ARG A 175 -10.21 -1.81 -22.66
N ARG A 176 -11.19 -1.19 -22.03
CA ARG A 176 -12.60 -1.24 -22.42
C ARG A 176 -13.11 0.18 -22.72
N ASP A 177 -14.27 0.26 -23.36
CA ASP A 177 -14.99 1.50 -23.61
C ASP A 177 -15.76 2.03 -22.39
N THR A 178 -15.97 1.16 -21.38
CA THR A 178 -16.74 1.48 -20.19
C THR A 178 -15.91 1.27 -18.92
N LEU A 179 -16.07 2.17 -17.95
CA LEU A 179 -15.46 2.08 -16.64
C LEU A 179 -16.24 1.12 -15.74
N ARG A 180 -15.51 0.36 -14.91
CA ARG A 180 -16.10 -0.48 -13.85
C ARG A 180 -16.27 0.28 -12.54
N ALA A 181 -15.75 1.49 -12.47
CA ALA A 181 -15.88 2.36 -11.31
C ALA A 181 -17.35 2.69 -11.04
N ALA A 182 -17.70 2.92 -9.79
CA ALA A 182 -19.04 3.32 -9.39
C ALA A 182 -19.47 4.60 -10.10
N LYS A 183 -20.73 4.65 -10.55
CA LYS A 183 -21.27 5.75 -11.36
C LYS A 183 -21.15 7.13 -10.70
N ILE A 184 -21.13 7.18 -9.38
CA ILE A 184 -20.97 8.43 -8.62
C ILE A 184 -19.69 9.21 -8.99
N TYR A 185 -18.66 8.54 -9.49
CA TYR A 185 -17.41 9.19 -9.91
C TYR A 185 -17.42 9.68 -11.36
N HIS A 186 -18.36 9.19 -12.19
CA HIS A 186 -18.34 9.42 -13.64
C HIS A 186 -18.54 10.88 -14.00
N GLU A 187 -19.51 11.54 -13.39
CA GLU A 187 -19.80 12.96 -13.66
C GLU A 187 -18.59 13.84 -13.39
N SER A 188 -17.98 13.70 -12.21
CA SER A 188 -16.78 14.45 -11.84
C SER A 188 -15.60 14.16 -12.76
N LEU A 189 -15.43 12.90 -13.17
CA LEU A 189 -14.34 12.50 -14.06
C LEU A 189 -14.49 13.13 -15.47
N PHE A 190 -15.67 13.01 -16.05
CA PHE A 190 -15.91 13.48 -17.42
C PHE A 190 -16.07 15.01 -17.51
N SER A 191 -16.37 15.69 -16.39
CA SER A 191 -16.40 17.15 -16.29
C SER A 191 -15.01 17.77 -16.12
N ALA A 192 -13.99 16.97 -15.76
CA ALA A 192 -12.64 17.47 -15.58
C ALA A 192 -11.98 17.77 -16.93
N SER A 193 -11.79 19.07 -17.24
CA SER A 193 -11.33 19.55 -18.56
C SER A 193 -9.91 19.08 -18.96
N ASN A 194 -9.09 18.68 -17.98
CA ASN A 194 -7.75 18.18 -18.20
C ASN A 194 -7.64 16.66 -18.12
N VAL A 195 -8.75 15.92 -18.04
CA VAL A 195 -8.76 14.46 -18.09
C VAL A 195 -9.20 14.01 -19.49
N GLU A 196 -8.45 13.08 -20.06
CA GLU A 196 -8.78 12.45 -21.33
C GLU A 196 -8.90 10.93 -21.13
N PHE A 197 -10.05 10.38 -21.50
CA PHE A 197 -10.31 8.96 -21.40
C PHE A 197 -9.87 8.22 -22.68
N CYS A 198 -8.75 7.49 -22.60
CA CYS A 198 -8.22 6.66 -23.67
C CYS A 198 -8.84 5.26 -23.63
N GLN A 199 -9.99 5.10 -24.28
CA GLN A 199 -10.77 3.86 -24.34
C GLN A 199 -10.11 2.84 -25.25
N ASN A 200 -10.39 1.54 -24.99
CA ASN A 200 -9.94 0.41 -25.82
C ASN A 200 -8.43 0.45 -26.07
N ARG A 201 -7.65 0.89 -25.06
CA ARG A 201 -6.19 0.97 -25.12
C ARG A 201 -5.57 0.22 -23.96
N THR A 202 -4.43 -0.36 -24.23
CA THR A 202 -3.54 -0.98 -23.23
C THR A 202 -2.14 -0.42 -23.41
N VAL A 203 -1.40 -0.30 -22.33
CA VAL A 203 0.01 0.08 -22.42
C VAL A 203 0.78 -1.15 -22.91
N SER A 204 1.48 -0.99 -24.02
CA SER A 204 2.32 -2.04 -24.63
C SER A 204 3.80 -1.90 -24.27
N ALA A 205 4.27 -0.68 -24.00
CA ALA A 205 5.65 -0.44 -23.59
C ALA A 205 5.77 0.85 -22.76
N LEU A 206 6.76 0.86 -21.88
CA LEU A 206 7.26 2.05 -21.18
C LEU A 206 8.43 2.62 -21.99
N LEU A 207 8.41 3.93 -22.23
CA LEU A 207 9.50 4.66 -22.88
C LEU A 207 10.28 5.37 -21.78
N TYR A 208 11.57 5.08 -21.66
CA TYR A 208 12.37 5.60 -20.55
C TYR A 208 13.87 5.69 -20.88
N GLY A 209 14.58 6.57 -20.19
CA GLY A 209 16.00 6.53 -19.96
C GLY A 209 16.23 6.25 -18.48
N ASP A 210 16.74 7.20 -17.72
CA ASP A 210 16.85 7.11 -16.24
C ASP A 210 15.48 7.20 -15.55
N ARG A 211 14.50 7.77 -16.21
CA ARG A 211 13.12 7.95 -15.75
C ARG A 211 12.13 7.68 -16.87
N LEU A 212 10.88 7.45 -16.51
CA LEU A 212 9.79 7.34 -17.48
C LEU A 212 9.64 8.65 -18.27
N THR A 213 9.61 8.55 -19.59
CA THR A 213 9.42 9.66 -20.51
C THR A 213 8.14 9.58 -21.33
N GLY A 214 7.56 8.39 -21.44
CA GLY A 214 6.33 8.17 -22.20
C GLY A 214 5.82 6.75 -22.15
N LEU A 215 4.68 6.54 -22.80
CA LEU A 215 4.03 5.24 -22.96
C LEU A 215 3.74 4.97 -24.42
N ARG A 216 3.75 3.70 -24.79
CA ARG A 216 3.19 3.21 -26.06
C ARG A 216 1.87 2.48 -25.74
N LEU A 217 0.81 2.83 -26.45
CA LEU A 217 -0.52 2.20 -26.35
C LEU A 217 -0.71 1.23 -27.48
#